data_e3fb07ea9fd99cb0016a72366b6d26f6
#
_entry.id   e3fb07ea9fd99cb0016a72366b6d26f6
#
_cell.length_a   1.000
_cell.length_b   1.000
_cell.length_c   1.000
_cell.angle_alpha   90.00
_cell.angle_beta   90.00
_cell.angle_gamma   90.00
#
_symmetry.space_group_name_H-M   'P 1'
#
loop_
_entity.id
_entity.type
_entity.pdbx_description
1 polymer ?
#
loop_
_entity_poly.entity_id
_entity_poly.type
_entity_poly.pdbx_seq_one_letter_code
_entity_poly.pdbx_strand_id
1 'polypeptide(L)'
;MGFWIFMLIMNLLIPATMIGFGKYFMKSAPGNINIVFGYRTAMSMKNQDTWEFAHTYCGKLWYKWGMILLVITVIAMLFLLGKSADTIGYWGGTICMIQLVPLIGVIGPTESALRRTFDKNGNRL
;
A
#
# COMPACT_ATOMS: atom_id res chain seq x y z
N MET A 1 13.76 25.68 0.03
CA MET A 1 13.09 25.07 1.21
C MET A 1 11.63 24.77 0.94
N GLY A 2 10.90 25.64 0.28
CA GLY A 2 9.48 25.39 -0.05
C GLY A 2 9.28 24.18 -0.94
N PHE A 3 10.13 24.00 -1.95
CA PHE A 3 10.02 22.82 -2.83
C PHE A 3 10.35 21.53 -2.10
N TRP A 4 11.33 21.58 -1.17
CA TRP A 4 11.65 20.42 -0.34
C TRP A 4 10.46 20.01 0.53
N ILE A 5 9.80 20.99 1.15
CA ILE A 5 8.61 20.73 1.97
C ILE A 5 7.48 20.10 1.10
N PHE A 6 7.27 20.67 -0.08
CA PHE A 6 6.29 20.14 -1.03
C PHE A 6 6.58 18.67 -1.36
N MET A 7 7.83 18.36 -1.71
CA MET A 7 8.21 17.00 -2.06
C MET A 7 8.14 16.05 -0.87
N LEU A 8 8.47 16.53 0.34
CA LEU A 8 8.30 15.74 1.55
C LEU A 8 6.84 15.35 1.75
N ILE A 9 5.93 16.31 1.65
CA ILE A 9 4.50 16.05 1.79
C ILE A 9 4.03 15.06 0.72
N MET A 10 4.40 15.28 -0.53
CA MET A 10 3.99 14.41 -1.65
C MET A 10 4.51 12.98 -1.45
N ASN A 11 5.77 12.83 -1.01
CA ASN A 11 6.36 11.52 -0.79
C ASN A 11 5.84 10.82 0.45
N LEU A 12 5.21 11.52 1.37
CA LEU A 12 4.59 10.90 2.54
C LEU A 12 3.17 10.42 2.27
N LEU A 13 2.54 10.84 1.17
CA LEU A 13 1.15 10.47 0.87
C LEU A 13 0.98 8.96 0.69
N ILE A 14 1.85 8.31 -0.07
CA ILE A 14 1.74 6.87 -0.32
C ILE A 14 1.94 6.07 0.98
N PRO A 15 3.03 6.25 1.75
CA PRO A 15 3.16 5.53 3.02
C PRO A 15 2.02 5.83 3.99
N ALA A 16 1.59 7.09 4.09
CA ALA A 16 0.48 7.46 4.97
C ALA A 16 -0.82 6.76 4.57
N THR A 17 -1.10 6.72 3.28
CA THR A 17 -2.28 6.02 2.73
C THR A 17 -2.20 4.52 3.04
N MET A 18 -1.04 3.90 2.81
CA MET A 18 -0.83 2.49 3.10
C MET A 18 -1.05 2.17 4.58
N ILE A 19 -0.52 3.00 5.48
CA ILE A 19 -0.68 2.82 6.91
C ILE A 19 -2.15 2.98 7.31
N GLY A 20 -2.80 4.03 6.84
CA GLY A 20 -4.19 4.32 7.16
C GLY A 20 -5.15 3.24 6.68
N PHE A 21 -5.11 2.93 5.39
CA PHE A 21 -5.98 1.90 4.82
C PHE A 21 -5.57 0.51 5.28
N GLY A 22 -4.27 0.26 5.47
CA GLY A 22 -3.80 -1.01 5.99
C GLY A 22 -4.39 -1.29 7.37
N LYS A 23 -4.34 -0.31 8.26
CA LYS A 23 -4.92 -0.43 9.60
C LYS A 23 -6.44 -0.64 9.53
N TYR A 24 -7.11 0.11 8.65
CA TYR A 24 -8.55 -0.03 8.45
C TYR A 24 -8.90 -1.44 7.99
N PHE A 25 -8.21 -1.95 6.96
CA PHE A 25 -8.49 -3.27 6.39
C PHE A 25 -8.13 -4.41 7.35
N MET A 26 -7.12 -4.24 8.20
CA MET A 26 -6.79 -5.25 9.22
C MET A 26 -7.92 -5.43 10.24
N LYS A 27 -8.62 -4.36 10.57
CA LYS A 27 -9.69 -4.40 11.55
C LYS A 27 -10.99 -4.92 10.96
N SER A 28 -11.32 -4.46 9.75
CA SER A 28 -12.54 -4.91 9.08
C SER A 28 -12.43 -4.62 7.59
N ALA A 29 -12.94 -5.54 6.77
CA ALA A 29 -13.06 -5.30 5.34
C ALA A 29 -14.10 -4.19 5.11
N PRO A 30 -14.04 -3.49 3.94
CA PRO A 30 -15.05 -2.51 3.57
C PRO A 30 -16.40 -3.19 3.34
N GLY A 31 -17.19 -3.38 4.40
CA GLY A 31 -18.54 -3.95 4.33
C GLY A 31 -18.69 -5.12 3.38
N ASN A 32 -19.67 -5.01 2.50
CA ASN A 32 -19.93 -6.03 1.48
C ASN A 32 -19.04 -5.82 0.26
N ILE A 33 -18.91 -6.87 -0.56
CA ILE A 33 -18.22 -6.78 -1.85
C ILE A 33 -18.87 -5.68 -2.68
N ASN A 34 -18.04 -4.79 -3.24
CA ASN A 34 -18.54 -3.67 -4.04
C ASN A 34 -17.60 -3.41 -5.22
N ILE A 35 -18.05 -2.58 -6.18
CA ILE A 35 -17.32 -2.29 -7.40
C ILE A 35 -16.48 -1.02 -7.33
N VAL A 36 -16.46 -0.33 -6.18
CA VAL A 36 -15.86 1.00 -6.07
C VAL A 36 -14.63 1.02 -5.18
N PHE A 37 -14.65 0.33 -4.04
CA PHE A 37 -13.68 0.53 -2.98
C PHE A 37 -13.15 -0.79 -2.42
N GLY A 38 -11.83 -0.84 -2.19
CA GLY A 38 -11.18 -1.95 -1.53
C GLY A 38 -10.24 -2.74 -2.45
N TYR A 39 -9.72 -3.85 -1.92
CA TYR A 39 -8.90 -4.78 -2.68
C TYR A 39 -9.81 -5.63 -3.56
N ARG A 40 -9.78 -5.37 -4.85
CA ARG A 40 -10.77 -5.89 -5.80
C ARG A 40 -10.11 -6.72 -6.88
N THR A 41 -9.90 -7.99 -6.62
CA THR A 41 -9.46 -8.97 -7.64
C THR A 41 -10.55 -9.99 -7.86
N ALA A 42 -10.46 -10.75 -8.95
CA ALA A 42 -11.43 -11.80 -9.24
C ALA A 42 -11.56 -12.79 -8.08
N MET A 43 -10.43 -13.16 -7.47
CA MET A 43 -10.43 -14.13 -6.38
C MET A 43 -11.00 -13.54 -5.08
N SER A 44 -10.65 -12.28 -4.76
CA SER A 44 -11.13 -11.61 -3.54
C SER A 44 -12.64 -11.38 -3.56
N MET A 45 -13.21 -11.26 -4.74
CA MET A 45 -14.63 -10.96 -4.93
C MET A 45 -15.51 -12.20 -5.13
N LYS A 46 -14.96 -13.41 -4.94
CA LYS A 46 -15.72 -14.66 -5.08
C LYS A 46 -16.87 -14.76 -4.09
N ASN A 47 -16.62 -14.42 -2.83
CA ASN A 47 -17.64 -14.38 -1.77
C ASN A 47 -17.18 -13.48 -0.63
N GLN A 48 -18.00 -13.36 0.40
CA GLN A 48 -17.66 -12.48 1.54
C GLN A 48 -16.46 -13.01 2.32
N ASP A 49 -16.26 -14.31 2.41
CA ASP A 49 -15.13 -14.91 3.10
C ASP A 49 -13.79 -14.57 2.41
N THR A 50 -13.74 -14.72 1.07
CA THR A 50 -12.53 -14.33 0.31
C THR A 50 -12.30 -12.83 0.38
N TRP A 51 -13.36 -12.03 0.36
CA TRP A 51 -13.30 -10.57 0.47
C TRP A 51 -12.66 -10.14 1.79
N GLU A 52 -13.16 -10.67 2.90
CA GLU A 52 -12.64 -10.34 4.22
C GLU A 52 -11.22 -10.84 4.43
N PHE A 53 -10.91 -12.04 3.97
CA PHE A 53 -9.55 -12.59 4.04
C PHE A 53 -8.57 -11.71 3.28
N ALA A 54 -8.91 -11.32 2.05
CA ALA A 54 -8.03 -10.52 1.21
C ALA A 54 -7.74 -9.17 1.85
N HIS A 55 -8.75 -8.52 2.42
CA HIS A 55 -8.57 -7.22 3.06
C HIS A 55 -7.72 -7.31 4.32
N THR A 56 -7.94 -8.33 5.14
CA THR A 56 -7.12 -8.55 6.34
C THR A 56 -5.67 -8.79 5.96
N TYR A 57 -5.43 -9.64 4.98
CA TYR A 57 -4.07 -9.99 4.56
C TYR A 57 -3.37 -8.79 3.91
N CYS A 58 -4.01 -8.17 2.94
CA CYS A 58 -3.49 -6.98 2.25
C CYS A 58 -3.24 -5.84 3.25
N GLY A 59 -4.17 -5.64 4.19
CA GLY A 59 -4.06 -4.61 5.20
C GLY A 59 -2.83 -4.79 6.07
N LYS A 60 -2.54 -6.02 6.49
CA LYS A 60 -1.33 -6.32 7.28
C LYS A 60 -0.07 -5.98 6.50
N LEU A 61 -0.02 -6.34 5.21
CA LEU A 61 1.13 -6.04 4.36
C LEU A 61 1.27 -4.53 4.16
N TRP A 62 0.19 -3.83 3.86
CA TRP A 62 0.22 -2.39 3.67
C TRP A 62 0.65 -1.65 4.94
N TYR A 63 0.15 -2.06 6.08
CA TYR A 63 0.53 -1.44 7.35
C TYR A 63 2.04 -1.61 7.60
N LYS A 64 2.54 -2.83 7.44
CA LYS A 64 3.96 -3.15 7.64
C LYS A 64 4.84 -2.37 6.66
N TRP A 65 4.57 -2.49 5.36
CA TRP A 65 5.37 -1.84 4.33
C TRP A 65 5.22 -0.33 4.34
N GLY A 66 4.05 0.17 4.69
CA GLY A 66 3.83 1.60 4.85
C GLY A 66 4.69 2.19 5.97
N MET A 67 4.81 1.49 7.10
CA MET A 67 5.68 1.93 8.20
C MET A 67 7.15 1.93 7.76
N ILE A 68 7.59 0.88 7.07
CA ILE A 68 8.96 0.80 6.56
C ILE A 68 9.23 1.93 5.57
N LEU A 69 8.33 2.15 4.63
CA LEU A 69 8.45 3.22 3.64
C LEU A 69 8.46 4.61 4.28
N LEU A 70 7.65 4.81 5.31
CA LEU A 70 7.60 6.09 6.01
C LEU A 70 8.97 6.44 6.57
N VAL A 71 9.59 5.50 7.29
CA VAL A 71 10.91 5.72 7.89
C VAL A 71 11.97 5.97 6.81
N ILE A 72 12.01 5.13 5.77
CA ILE A 72 12.97 5.25 4.68
C ILE A 72 12.78 6.59 3.95
N THR A 73 11.55 6.99 3.70
CA THR A 73 11.25 8.24 3.00
C THR A 73 11.70 9.45 3.80
N VAL A 74 11.43 9.48 5.10
CA VAL A 74 11.88 10.59 5.95
C VAL A 74 13.41 10.68 5.95
N ILE A 75 14.11 9.57 6.11
CA ILE A 75 15.57 9.53 6.10
C ILE A 75 16.11 10.04 4.76
N ALA A 76 15.55 9.53 3.65
CA ALA A 76 15.98 9.93 2.30
C ALA A 76 15.76 11.43 2.07
N MET A 77 14.61 11.96 2.50
CA MET A 77 14.33 13.39 2.34
C MET A 77 15.25 14.26 3.20
N LEU A 78 15.68 13.77 4.37
CA LEU A 78 16.65 14.52 5.18
C LEU A 78 17.99 14.66 4.46
N PHE A 79 18.42 13.67 3.68
CA PHE A 79 19.63 13.78 2.86
C PHE A 79 19.50 14.79 1.73
N LEU A 80 18.28 15.16 1.37
CA LEU A 80 18.01 16.12 0.30
C LEU A 80 17.90 17.57 0.81
N LEU A 81 17.98 17.78 2.13
CA LEU A 81 17.96 19.14 2.70
C LEU A 81 19.11 19.97 2.16
N GLY A 82 18.80 21.19 1.72
CA GLY A 82 19.81 22.11 1.20
C GLY A 82 20.27 21.81 -0.22
N LYS A 83 19.71 20.80 -0.88
CA LYS A 83 20.05 20.50 -2.27
C LYS A 83 19.26 21.39 -3.23
N SER A 84 19.70 21.42 -4.50
CA SER A 84 19.03 22.20 -5.54
C SER A 84 17.62 21.63 -5.84
N ALA A 85 16.76 22.48 -6.40
CA ALA A 85 15.42 22.05 -6.80
C ALA A 85 15.46 20.88 -7.79
N ASP A 86 16.40 20.89 -8.73
CA ASP A 86 16.57 19.80 -9.70
C ASP A 86 16.92 18.49 -9.01
N THR A 87 17.83 18.52 -8.04
CA THR A 87 18.22 17.33 -7.27
C THR A 87 17.04 16.80 -6.44
N ILE A 88 16.34 17.69 -5.75
CA ILE A 88 15.19 17.34 -4.93
C ILE A 88 14.08 16.73 -5.81
N GLY A 89 13.81 17.32 -6.97
CA GLY A 89 12.79 16.83 -7.89
C GLY A 89 13.14 15.45 -8.45
N TYR A 90 14.39 15.26 -8.87
CA TYR A 90 14.85 13.98 -9.41
C TYR A 90 14.73 12.85 -8.38
N TRP A 91 15.34 13.08 -7.21
CA TRP A 91 15.34 12.03 -6.17
C TRP A 91 13.99 11.87 -5.49
N GLY A 92 13.24 12.95 -5.33
CA GLY A 92 11.89 12.88 -4.79
C GLY A 92 10.96 12.11 -5.71
N GLY A 93 11.05 12.34 -7.01
CA GLY A 93 10.30 11.59 -8.00
C GLY A 93 10.70 10.12 -8.02
N THR A 94 11.99 9.83 -7.91
CA THR A 94 12.51 8.46 -7.85
C THR A 94 11.97 7.73 -6.61
N ILE A 95 11.96 8.39 -5.46
CA ILE A 95 11.40 7.82 -4.23
C ILE A 95 9.93 7.47 -4.43
N CYS A 96 9.17 8.39 -5.03
CA CYS A 96 7.74 8.15 -5.31
C CYS A 96 7.54 6.93 -6.19
N MET A 97 8.34 6.79 -7.24
CA MET A 97 8.25 5.63 -8.15
C MET A 97 8.59 4.32 -7.44
N ILE A 98 9.62 4.35 -6.58
CA ILE A 98 9.99 3.17 -5.80
C ILE A 98 8.86 2.77 -4.83
N GLN A 99 8.17 3.74 -4.26
CA GLN A 99 7.05 3.49 -3.34
C GLN A 99 5.89 2.77 -4.02
N LEU A 100 5.74 2.90 -5.34
CA LEU A 100 4.70 2.19 -6.08
C LEU A 100 4.91 0.67 -6.05
N VAL A 101 6.16 0.20 -5.92
CA VAL A 101 6.46 -1.22 -5.92
C VAL A 101 5.76 -1.95 -4.77
N PRO A 102 5.96 -1.58 -3.49
CA PRO A 102 5.23 -2.25 -2.40
C PRO A 102 3.74 -1.90 -2.40
N LEU A 103 3.35 -0.72 -2.87
CA LEU A 103 1.93 -0.34 -2.93
C LEU A 103 1.14 -1.32 -3.80
N ILE A 104 1.66 -1.64 -4.97
CA ILE A 104 1.03 -2.56 -5.92
C ILE A 104 1.47 -4.00 -5.66
N GLY A 105 2.70 -4.19 -5.20
CA GLY A 105 3.32 -5.50 -5.02
C GLY A 105 2.64 -6.40 -4.01
N VAL A 106 1.81 -5.85 -3.12
CA VAL A 106 1.05 -6.65 -2.16
C VAL A 106 0.02 -7.56 -2.84
N ILE A 107 -0.33 -7.26 -4.10
CA ILE A 107 -1.26 -8.10 -4.87
C ILE A 107 -0.71 -9.52 -5.02
N GLY A 108 0.58 -9.66 -5.31
CA GLY A 108 1.21 -10.98 -5.47
C GLY A 108 1.05 -11.87 -4.25
N PRO A 109 1.57 -11.48 -3.08
CA PRO A 109 1.42 -12.27 -1.86
C PRO A 109 -0.03 -12.49 -1.45
N THR A 110 -0.89 -11.49 -1.61
CA THR A 110 -2.31 -11.60 -1.25
C THR A 110 -3.02 -12.62 -2.13
N GLU A 111 -2.81 -12.57 -3.44
CA GLU A 111 -3.38 -13.55 -4.36
C GLU A 111 -2.85 -14.96 -4.08
N SER A 112 -1.56 -15.08 -3.80
CA SER A 112 -0.95 -16.36 -3.44
C SER A 112 -1.58 -16.94 -2.16
N ALA A 113 -1.81 -16.10 -1.16
CA ALA A 113 -2.45 -16.51 0.09
C ALA A 113 -3.91 -16.93 -0.13
N LEU A 114 -4.63 -16.20 -0.99
CA LEU A 114 -6.01 -16.57 -1.37
C LEU A 114 -6.04 -17.96 -2.01
N ARG A 115 -5.13 -18.23 -2.94
CA ARG A 115 -5.08 -19.52 -3.64
C ARG A 115 -4.69 -20.68 -2.71
N ARG A 116 -3.92 -20.40 -1.66
CA ARG A 116 -3.54 -21.42 -0.68
C ARG A 116 -4.64 -21.69 0.34
N THR A 117 -5.54 -20.75 0.54
CA THR A 117 -6.60 -20.84 1.56
C THR A 117 -7.94 -21.23 0.98
N PHE A 118 -8.20 -20.87 -0.26
CA PHE A 118 -9.47 -21.10 -0.94
C PHE A 118 -9.26 -21.82 -2.27
N ASP A 119 -10.29 -22.59 -2.70
CA ASP A 119 -10.31 -23.14 -4.04
C ASP A 119 -10.77 -22.08 -5.06
N LYS A 120 -10.82 -22.45 -6.33
CA LYS A 120 -11.19 -21.51 -7.40
C LYS A 120 -12.63 -21.04 -7.33
N ASN A 121 -13.47 -21.72 -6.55
CA ASN A 121 -14.87 -21.34 -6.34
C ASN A 121 -15.07 -20.49 -5.08
N GLY A 122 -13.97 -20.22 -4.34
CA GLY A 122 -14.02 -19.40 -3.13
C GLY A 122 -14.33 -20.17 -1.87
N ASN A 123 -14.33 -21.49 -1.91
CA ASN A 123 -14.53 -22.33 -0.73
C ASN A 123 -13.20 -22.60 -0.03
N ARG A 124 -13.20 -22.63 1.31
CA ARG A 124 -11.98 -22.93 2.05
C ARG A 124 -11.51 -24.36 1.77
N LEU A 125 -10.22 -24.50 1.60
CA LEU A 125 -9.61 -25.82 1.37
C LEU A 125 -9.61 -26.67 2.64
#